data_7376b0a349562e2eb78789c0cdb5d2ac
#
_entry.id   7376b0a349562e2eb78789c0cdb5d2ac
#
_cell.length_a   1.000
_cell.length_b   1.000
_cell.length_c   1.000
_cell.angle_alpha   90.00
_cell.angle_beta   90.00
_cell.angle_gamma   90.00
#
_symmetry.space_group_name_H-M   'P 1'
#
loop_
_entity.id
_entity.type
_entity.pdbx_description
1 polymer ?
#
loop_
_entity_poly.entity_id
_entity_poly.type
_entity_poly.pdbx_seq_one_letter_code
_entity_poly.pdbx_strand_id
1 'polypeptide(L)'
;VAEAARSLRPAAEAADSGRTLPDFLRAHLHDSPAAEVIYARAAISWAAAEDELSCHVLLDSLASVQPMPTARIGGGNLCIARALAVGLGDRIRLESPASAVHADDDSVRVDVHGTSIDADAVVMAIPLPHLERFDLRPGIPGSQRDAMARMVRGHAAKLHVPLATPAPTSAVLDVSRRFWCWTATDASGQVQPVVHSFSGSSPALDGLKVTTGPEEWLEALRALRPDLDLNAEGALLSTWDDDPWATFAYSGLGAASRPGDDQIIGAPIGRVHIAGEHTAGEWSGLMEGALRSGLRAAEEVHAQD
;
A
#
# COMPACT_ATOMS: atom_id res chain seq x y z
N VAL A 1 1.91 21.11 -12.19
CA VAL A 1 1.19 20.06 -11.48
C VAL A 1 1.36 20.24 -9.98
N ALA A 2 2.56 20.20 -9.43
CA ALA A 2 2.83 20.34 -7.99
C ALA A 2 2.28 21.67 -7.41
N GLU A 3 2.34 22.76 -8.16
CA GLU A 3 1.75 24.04 -7.76
C GLU A 3 0.23 23.98 -7.76
N ALA A 4 -0.37 23.38 -8.80
CA ALA A 4 -1.81 23.16 -8.87
C ALA A 4 -2.31 22.27 -7.72
N ALA A 5 -1.64 21.17 -7.44
CA ALA A 5 -1.99 20.31 -6.31
C ALA A 5 -1.90 21.05 -4.96
N ARG A 6 -0.87 21.89 -4.77
CA ARG A 6 -0.74 22.74 -3.58
C ARG A 6 -1.84 23.76 -3.43
N SER A 7 -2.20 24.43 -4.52
CA SER A 7 -3.27 25.46 -4.49
C SER A 7 -4.64 24.88 -4.17
N LEU A 8 -4.84 23.58 -4.41
CA LEU A 8 -6.08 22.87 -4.09
C LEU A 8 -6.16 22.38 -2.63
N ARG A 9 -5.06 22.35 -1.89
CA ARG A 9 -5.01 21.81 -0.53
C ARG A 9 -6.04 22.46 0.41
N PRO A 10 -6.18 23.79 0.52
CA PRO A 10 -7.18 24.40 1.40
C PRO A 10 -8.62 24.03 1.03
N ALA A 11 -8.89 23.88 -0.27
CA ALA A 11 -10.22 23.46 -0.74
C ALA A 11 -10.47 21.97 -0.44
N ALA A 12 -9.43 21.11 -0.53
CA ALA A 12 -9.54 19.70 -0.18
C ALA A 12 -9.73 19.51 1.33
N GLU A 13 -9.06 20.31 2.17
CA GLU A 13 -9.25 20.31 3.64
C GLU A 13 -10.68 20.70 4.04
N ALA A 14 -11.30 21.62 3.28
CA ALA A 14 -12.66 22.08 3.52
C ALA A 14 -13.75 21.23 2.83
N ALA A 15 -13.36 20.24 2.04
CA ALA A 15 -14.30 19.41 1.30
C ALA A 15 -15.02 18.42 2.22
N ASP A 16 -16.29 18.14 1.91
CA ASP A 16 -17.05 17.12 2.61
C ASP A 16 -16.45 15.72 2.42
N SER A 17 -16.54 14.91 3.45
CA SER A 17 -16.25 13.48 3.37
C SER A 17 -17.19 12.83 2.33
N GLY A 18 -16.64 12.00 1.47
CA GLY A 18 -17.38 11.35 0.38
C GLY A 18 -17.23 12.03 -0.97
N ARG A 19 -16.53 13.17 -1.06
CA ARG A 19 -16.23 13.78 -2.33
C ARG A 19 -15.10 13.04 -3.04
N THR A 20 -15.39 12.53 -4.24
CA THR A 20 -14.39 11.83 -5.05
C THR A 20 -13.32 12.79 -5.59
N LEU A 21 -12.13 12.27 -5.83
CA LEU A 21 -11.06 13.04 -6.48
C LEU A 21 -11.46 13.57 -7.85
N PRO A 22 -12.12 12.79 -8.76
CA PRO A 22 -12.60 13.29 -10.04
C PRO A 22 -13.54 14.48 -9.93
N ASP A 23 -14.55 14.40 -9.08
CA ASP A 23 -15.54 15.48 -8.92
C ASP A 23 -14.92 16.75 -8.34
N PHE A 24 -13.97 16.55 -7.43
CA PHE A 24 -13.22 17.66 -6.83
C PHE A 24 -12.36 18.37 -7.89
N LEU A 25 -11.55 17.61 -8.64
CA LEU A 25 -10.65 18.20 -9.66
C LEU A 25 -11.43 18.83 -10.81
N ARG A 26 -12.54 18.23 -11.24
CA ARG A 26 -13.43 18.82 -12.27
C ARG A 26 -13.98 20.18 -11.83
N ALA A 27 -14.36 20.30 -10.55
CA ALA A 27 -14.89 21.55 -10.01
C ALA A 27 -13.84 22.68 -9.93
N HIS A 28 -12.56 22.35 -9.75
CA HIS A 28 -11.50 23.34 -9.47
C HIS A 28 -10.52 23.54 -10.64
N LEU A 29 -10.28 22.53 -11.44
CA LEU A 29 -9.33 22.59 -12.56
C LEU A 29 -9.98 22.39 -13.92
N HIS A 30 -11.27 22.04 -13.96
CA HIS A 30 -11.98 21.70 -15.19
C HIS A 30 -11.23 20.61 -15.97
N ASP A 31 -11.22 20.66 -17.30
CA ASP A 31 -10.52 19.68 -18.16
C ASP A 31 -9.07 20.10 -18.42
N SER A 32 -8.36 20.54 -17.39
CA SER A 32 -6.97 20.97 -17.58
C SER A 32 -5.99 19.77 -17.64
N PRO A 33 -4.90 19.88 -18.39
CA PRO A 33 -3.85 18.85 -18.38
C PRO A 33 -3.26 18.58 -16.99
N ALA A 34 -3.34 19.55 -16.07
CA ALA A 34 -2.90 19.36 -14.69
C ALA A 34 -3.79 18.37 -13.94
N ALA A 35 -5.11 18.37 -14.21
CA ALA A 35 -6.03 17.40 -13.63
C ALA A 35 -5.63 15.97 -14.01
N GLU A 36 -5.38 15.72 -15.30
CA GLU A 36 -4.99 14.40 -15.81
C GLU A 36 -3.70 13.88 -15.15
N VAL A 37 -2.69 14.75 -14.97
CA VAL A 37 -1.45 14.35 -14.29
C VAL A 37 -1.68 14.08 -12.80
N ILE A 38 -2.55 14.86 -12.14
CA ILE A 38 -2.91 14.62 -10.74
C ILE A 38 -3.66 13.28 -10.61
N TYR A 39 -4.61 12.98 -11.51
CA TYR A 39 -5.30 11.70 -11.57
C TYR A 39 -4.30 10.54 -11.70
N ALA A 40 -3.44 10.59 -12.74
CA ALA A 40 -2.46 9.54 -12.95
C ALA A 40 -1.58 9.32 -11.72
N ARG A 41 -1.12 10.41 -11.13
CA ARG A 41 -0.25 10.35 -9.95
C ARG A 41 -0.98 9.78 -8.74
N ALA A 42 -2.23 10.17 -8.51
CA ALA A 42 -3.03 9.65 -7.40
C ALA A 42 -3.33 8.16 -7.57
N ALA A 43 -3.83 7.74 -8.73
CA ALA A 43 -4.13 6.34 -9.03
C ALA A 43 -2.92 5.44 -8.81
N ILE A 44 -1.76 5.84 -9.32
CA ILE A 44 -0.52 5.08 -9.16
C ILE A 44 -0.08 5.04 -7.68
N SER A 45 -0.10 6.18 -6.98
CA SER A 45 0.42 6.28 -5.61
C SER A 45 -0.45 5.54 -4.60
N TRP A 46 -1.76 5.58 -4.77
CA TRP A 46 -2.72 4.89 -3.91
C TRP A 46 -3.12 3.51 -4.43
N ALA A 47 -2.58 3.11 -5.58
CA ALA A 47 -2.85 1.83 -6.22
C ALA A 47 -4.35 1.55 -6.43
N ALA A 48 -5.14 2.60 -6.63
CA ALA A 48 -6.60 2.56 -6.71
C ALA A 48 -7.09 3.39 -7.90
N ALA A 49 -8.29 3.07 -8.41
CA ALA A 49 -8.91 3.88 -9.45
C ALA A 49 -9.26 5.27 -8.91
N GLU A 50 -9.24 6.28 -9.80
CA GLU A 50 -9.43 7.67 -9.41
C GLU A 50 -10.80 7.93 -8.79
N ASP A 51 -11.84 7.26 -9.28
CA ASP A 51 -13.21 7.34 -8.80
C ASP A 51 -13.45 6.65 -7.45
N GLU A 52 -12.55 5.78 -7.05
CA GLU A 52 -12.53 5.17 -5.71
C GLU A 52 -11.90 6.11 -4.67
N LEU A 53 -11.05 7.07 -5.09
CA LEU A 53 -10.27 7.90 -4.20
C LEU A 53 -11.04 9.10 -3.67
N SER A 54 -10.85 9.42 -2.40
CA SER A 54 -11.25 10.69 -1.79
C SER A 54 -10.42 11.84 -2.34
N CYS A 55 -11.00 13.05 -2.45
CA CYS A 55 -10.23 14.26 -2.70
C CYS A 55 -9.18 14.56 -1.61
N HIS A 56 -9.33 13.99 -0.42
CA HIS A 56 -8.39 14.13 0.69
C HIS A 56 -7.01 13.51 0.42
N VAL A 57 -6.88 12.64 -0.60
CA VAL A 57 -5.55 12.16 -1.05
C VAL A 57 -4.62 13.31 -1.49
N LEU A 58 -5.17 14.49 -1.80
CA LEU A 58 -4.40 15.70 -2.09
C LEU A 58 -3.74 16.32 -0.85
N LEU A 59 -4.14 15.91 0.34
CA LEU A 59 -3.55 16.36 1.62
C LEU A 59 -2.27 15.62 1.96
N ASP A 60 -2.04 14.50 1.32
CA ASP A 60 -0.91 13.62 1.47
C ASP A 60 0.33 14.10 0.68
N SER A 61 1.33 13.24 0.60
CA SER A 61 2.64 13.45 -0.01
C SER A 61 2.60 13.95 -1.45
N LEU A 62 1.51 13.68 -2.20
CA LEU A 62 1.29 14.24 -3.53
C LEU A 62 1.20 15.77 -3.54
N ALA A 63 0.60 16.34 -2.52
CA ALA A 63 0.52 17.78 -2.32
C ALA A 63 1.76 18.34 -1.60
N SER A 64 2.54 17.47 -0.98
CA SER A 64 3.79 17.87 -0.34
C SER A 64 4.85 18.18 -1.40
N VAL A 65 5.42 19.36 -1.32
CA VAL A 65 6.36 19.87 -2.32
C VAL A 65 7.76 20.06 -1.74
N GLN A 66 7.88 19.87 -0.46
CA GLN A 66 9.22 19.93 0.14
C GLN A 66 9.97 18.65 -0.21
N PRO A 67 11.16 18.77 -0.81
CA PRO A 67 12.01 17.61 -1.00
C PRO A 67 12.33 17.02 0.36
N MET A 68 11.72 15.90 0.67
CA MET A 68 12.09 15.12 1.85
C MET A 68 13.33 14.29 1.49
N PRO A 69 14.36 14.26 2.32
CA PRO A 69 15.45 13.33 2.14
C PRO A 69 14.88 11.91 2.10
N THR A 70 15.02 11.22 0.99
CA THR A 70 14.63 9.84 0.85
C THR A 70 15.85 8.95 0.99
N ALA A 71 15.73 7.89 1.77
CA ALA A 71 16.75 6.87 1.92
C ALA A 71 16.20 5.51 1.46
N ARG A 72 17.09 4.63 1.05
CA ARG A 72 16.78 3.24 0.76
C ARG A 72 17.44 2.36 1.80
N ILE A 73 16.77 1.28 2.15
CA ILE A 73 17.32 0.31 3.10
C ILE A 73 18.39 -0.50 2.39
N GLY A 74 19.61 -0.48 2.93
CA GLY A 74 20.70 -1.29 2.41
C GLY A 74 20.32 -2.77 2.44
N GLY A 75 20.48 -3.46 1.31
CA GLY A 75 20.05 -4.85 1.15
C GLY A 75 18.57 -5.07 0.88
N GLY A 76 17.77 -3.99 0.77
CA GLY A 76 16.34 -4.04 0.43
C GLY A 76 15.41 -4.09 1.66
N ASN A 77 14.12 -3.86 1.41
CA ASN A 77 13.12 -3.71 2.47
C ASN A 77 12.96 -4.96 3.37
N LEU A 78 13.21 -6.14 2.84
CA LEU A 78 13.17 -7.39 3.61
C LEU A 78 14.15 -7.41 4.79
N CYS A 79 15.22 -6.60 4.73
CA CYS A 79 16.19 -6.49 5.81
C CYS A 79 15.58 -5.98 7.13
N ILE A 80 14.50 -5.18 7.07
CA ILE A 80 13.77 -4.76 8.29
C ILE A 80 13.15 -5.96 8.97
N ALA A 81 12.35 -6.75 8.24
CA ALA A 81 11.70 -7.93 8.79
C ALA A 81 12.73 -8.95 9.34
N ARG A 82 13.83 -9.16 8.62
CA ARG A 82 14.92 -10.03 9.07
C ARG A 82 15.60 -9.53 10.34
N ALA A 83 15.84 -8.22 10.43
CA ALA A 83 16.45 -7.63 11.62
C ALA A 83 15.55 -7.78 12.86
N LEU A 84 14.24 -7.57 12.71
CA LEU A 84 13.27 -7.81 13.76
C LEU A 84 13.21 -9.30 14.16
N ALA A 85 13.28 -10.20 13.18
CA ALA A 85 13.23 -11.64 13.40
C ALA A 85 14.43 -12.17 14.23
N VAL A 86 15.60 -11.57 14.07
CA VAL A 86 16.81 -11.97 14.84
C VAL A 86 16.57 -11.96 16.35
N GLY A 87 15.85 -10.94 16.85
CA GLY A 87 15.52 -10.83 18.28
C GLY A 87 14.46 -11.82 18.77
N LEU A 88 13.71 -12.42 17.85
CA LEU A 88 12.62 -13.36 18.18
C LEU A 88 13.08 -14.83 18.15
N GLY A 89 14.04 -15.18 17.29
CA GLY A 89 14.61 -16.53 17.19
C GLY A 89 13.53 -17.61 17.02
N ASP A 90 13.58 -18.65 17.86
CA ASP A 90 12.66 -19.80 17.83
C ASP A 90 11.20 -19.49 18.19
N ARG A 91 10.89 -18.25 18.56
CA ARG A 91 9.52 -17.79 18.75
C ARG A 91 8.78 -17.59 17.43
N ILE A 92 9.49 -17.51 16.30
CA ILE A 92 8.91 -17.43 14.97
C ILE A 92 8.61 -18.85 14.47
N ARG A 93 7.36 -19.06 14.08
CA ARG A 93 6.90 -20.29 13.43
C ARG A 93 6.52 -19.96 11.98
N LEU A 94 7.40 -20.31 11.05
CA LEU A 94 7.09 -20.22 9.62
C LEU A 94 6.20 -21.39 9.20
N GLU A 95 5.56 -21.24 8.02
CA GLU A 95 4.67 -22.26 7.45
C GLU A 95 3.55 -22.70 8.42
N SER A 96 3.12 -21.78 9.27
CA SER A 96 2.19 -22.05 10.37
C SER A 96 0.96 -21.13 10.27
N PRO A 97 0.11 -21.28 9.23
CA PRO A 97 -1.05 -20.43 9.06
C PRO A 97 -2.06 -20.66 10.20
N ALA A 98 -2.46 -19.55 10.82
CA ALA A 98 -3.57 -19.55 11.75
C ALA A 98 -4.89 -19.65 10.99
N SER A 99 -5.82 -20.46 11.47
CA SER A 99 -7.12 -20.69 10.84
C SER A 99 -8.29 -20.08 11.60
N ALA A 100 -8.19 -19.96 12.93
CA ALA A 100 -9.20 -19.34 13.77
C ALA A 100 -8.59 -18.72 15.02
N VAL A 101 -9.30 -17.74 15.58
CA VAL A 101 -9.02 -17.14 16.89
C VAL A 101 -10.29 -17.17 17.72
N HIS A 102 -10.21 -17.74 18.92
CA HIS A 102 -11.29 -17.77 19.90
C HIS A 102 -10.82 -17.03 21.13
N ALA A 103 -11.44 -15.89 21.45
CA ALA A 103 -11.15 -15.11 22.63
C ALA A 103 -12.35 -15.12 23.59
N ASP A 104 -12.05 -15.22 24.86
CA ASP A 104 -12.98 -14.96 25.95
C ASP A 104 -12.47 -13.81 26.84
N ASP A 105 -13.04 -13.64 28.03
CA ASP A 105 -12.66 -12.54 28.94
C ASP A 105 -11.26 -12.73 29.53
N ASP A 106 -10.79 -13.97 29.64
CA ASP A 106 -9.56 -14.31 30.36
C ASP A 106 -8.41 -14.79 29.45
N SER A 107 -8.72 -15.32 28.26
CA SER A 107 -7.75 -16.01 27.41
C SER A 107 -8.07 -15.91 25.92
N VAL A 108 -7.09 -16.28 25.11
CA VAL A 108 -7.22 -16.43 23.66
C VAL A 108 -6.69 -17.78 23.23
N ARG A 109 -7.40 -18.45 22.36
CA ARG A 109 -6.95 -19.68 21.66
C ARG A 109 -6.79 -19.40 20.18
N VAL A 110 -5.63 -19.71 19.63
CA VAL A 110 -5.30 -19.60 18.21
C VAL A 110 -5.14 -20.99 17.62
N ASP A 111 -5.94 -21.34 16.62
CA ASP A 111 -5.84 -22.61 15.92
C ASP A 111 -4.83 -22.53 14.78
N VAL A 112 -3.83 -23.43 14.79
CA VAL A 112 -2.72 -23.49 13.85
C VAL A 112 -2.47 -24.95 13.44
N HIS A 113 -2.64 -25.30 12.17
CA HIS A 113 -2.38 -26.64 11.64
C HIS A 113 -3.04 -27.80 12.44
N GLY A 114 -4.28 -27.62 12.91
CA GLY A 114 -4.98 -28.65 13.68
C GLY A 114 -4.50 -28.81 15.12
N THR A 115 -3.64 -27.91 15.59
CA THR A 115 -3.28 -27.73 16.99
C THR A 115 -3.73 -26.36 17.48
N SER A 116 -3.76 -26.14 18.79
CA SER A 116 -4.11 -24.84 19.35
C SER A 116 -2.98 -24.29 20.20
N ILE A 117 -2.88 -22.96 20.23
CA ILE A 117 -2.00 -22.20 21.11
C ILE A 117 -2.88 -21.39 22.05
N ASP A 118 -2.76 -21.57 23.35
CA ASP A 118 -3.39 -20.71 24.33
C ASP A 118 -2.46 -19.55 24.69
N ALA A 119 -3.03 -18.34 24.85
CA ALA A 119 -2.30 -17.10 25.15
C ALA A 119 -3.20 -16.13 25.95
N ASP A 120 -2.59 -15.14 26.58
CA ASP A 120 -3.28 -14.10 27.32
C ASP A 120 -3.90 -13.06 26.38
N ALA A 121 -3.27 -12.80 25.23
CA ALA A 121 -3.75 -11.90 24.18
C ALA A 121 -3.20 -12.31 22.80
N VAL A 122 -3.81 -11.78 21.73
CA VAL A 122 -3.34 -11.96 20.36
C VAL A 122 -3.28 -10.62 19.62
N VAL A 123 -2.22 -10.42 18.84
CA VAL A 123 -2.13 -9.32 17.87
C VAL A 123 -2.35 -9.89 16.47
N MET A 124 -3.43 -9.51 15.82
CA MET A 124 -3.71 -9.84 14.43
C MET A 124 -3.08 -8.79 13.52
N ALA A 125 -1.95 -9.14 12.90
CA ALA A 125 -1.19 -8.26 11.99
C ALA A 125 -1.26 -8.79 10.54
N ILE A 126 -2.45 -9.21 10.12
CA ILE A 126 -2.72 -9.78 8.80
C ILE A 126 -3.33 -8.73 7.86
N PRO A 127 -3.23 -8.91 6.53
CA PRO A 127 -3.79 -7.98 5.56
C PRO A 127 -5.31 -7.79 5.73
N LEU A 128 -5.79 -6.58 5.46
CA LEU A 128 -7.20 -6.20 5.62
C LEU A 128 -8.20 -7.18 4.99
N PRO A 129 -8.02 -7.68 3.75
CA PRO A 129 -8.95 -8.65 3.16
C PRO A 129 -9.01 -9.99 3.90
N HIS A 130 -7.91 -10.38 4.55
CA HIS A 130 -7.87 -11.60 5.36
C HIS A 130 -8.51 -11.38 6.72
N LEU A 131 -8.28 -10.22 7.34
CA LEU A 131 -8.91 -9.86 8.61
C LEU A 131 -10.43 -9.91 8.52
N GLU A 132 -11.02 -9.41 7.44
CA GLU A 132 -12.48 -9.41 7.21
C GLU A 132 -13.12 -10.80 7.14
N ARG A 133 -12.36 -11.80 6.69
CA ARG A 133 -12.83 -13.17 6.43
C ARG A 133 -12.36 -14.16 7.48
N PHE A 134 -11.54 -13.72 8.42
CA PHE A 134 -10.94 -14.59 9.43
C PHE A 134 -12.00 -15.14 10.40
N ASP A 135 -11.90 -16.42 10.78
CA ASP A 135 -12.76 -17.00 11.81
C ASP A 135 -12.33 -16.48 13.18
N LEU A 136 -12.91 -15.35 13.55
CA LEU A 136 -12.69 -14.69 14.84
C LEU A 136 -13.94 -14.82 15.72
N ARG A 137 -13.77 -15.23 16.97
CA ARG A 137 -14.82 -15.33 17.98
C ARG A 137 -14.38 -14.65 19.30
N PRO A 138 -15.12 -13.64 19.80
CA PRO A 138 -16.29 -13.03 19.15
C PRO A 138 -15.92 -12.38 17.81
N GLY A 139 -16.87 -12.32 16.90
CA GLY A 139 -16.62 -11.78 15.56
C GLY A 139 -16.31 -10.29 15.58
N ILE A 140 -15.79 -9.77 14.48
CA ILE A 140 -15.49 -8.34 14.32
C ILE A 140 -16.77 -7.52 14.51
N PRO A 141 -16.77 -6.48 15.36
CA PRO A 141 -17.92 -5.58 15.56
C PRO A 141 -18.40 -4.92 14.26
N GLY A 142 -19.70 -4.63 14.17
CA GLY A 142 -20.30 -4.00 12.99
C GLY A 142 -19.65 -2.70 12.62
N SER A 143 -19.35 -1.84 13.59
CA SER A 143 -18.66 -0.55 13.37
C SER A 143 -17.28 -0.71 12.73
N GLN A 144 -16.51 -1.71 13.14
CA GLN A 144 -15.20 -2.02 12.54
C GLN A 144 -15.36 -2.56 11.11
N ARG A 145 -16.31 -3.49 10.88
CA ARG A 145 -16.62 -3.97 9.51
C ARG A 145 -17.02 -2.83 8.58
N ASP A 146 -17.87 -1.92 9.05
CA ASP A 146 -18.29 -0.76 8.27
C ASP A 146 -17.10 0.17 7.96
N ALA A 147 -16.19 0.37 8.89
CA ALA A 147 -14.97 1.16 8.68
C ALA A 147 -14.03 0.47 7.68
N MET A 148 -13.81 -0.85 7.80
CA MET A 148 -13.02 -1.65 6.85
C MET A 148 -13.59 -1.57 5.43
N ALA A 149 -14.91 -1.65 5.29
CA ALA A 149 -15.60 -1.58 4.00
C ALA A 149 -15.44 -0.23 3.28
N ARG A 150 -15.12 0.84 4.01
CA ARG A 150 -14.88 2.17 3.45
C ARG A 150 -13.45 2.37 2.94
N MET A 151 -12.52 1.52 3.32
CA MET A 151 -11.14 1.59 2.82
C MET A 151 -11.03 1.01 1.41
N VAL A 152 -10.19 1.63 0.59
CA VAL A 152 -9.84 1.09 -0.72
C VAL A 152 -8.75 0.03 -0.56
N ARG A 153 -8.89 -1.05 -1.31
CA ARG A 153 -7.87 -2.10 -1.45
C ARG A 153 -7.08 -1.81 -2.72
N GLY A 154 -5.85 -1.36 -2.53
CA GLY A 154 -5.00 -0.98 -3.64
C GLY A 154 -4.43 -2.19 -4.39
N HIS A 155 -4.37 -2.10 -5.71
CA HIS A 155 -3.79 -3.10 -6.60
C HIS A 155 -2.61 -2.51 -7.35
N ALA A 156 -1.45 -3.14 -7.25
CA ALA A 156 -0.23 -2.61 -7.85
C ALA A 156 0.68 -3.71 -8.39
N ALA A 157 1.46 -3.35 -9.39
CA ALA A 157 2.51 -4.20 -9.94
C ALA A 157 3.79 -3.41 -10.18
N LYS A 158 4.91 -4.13 -10.25
CA LYS A 158 6.23 -3.60 -10.60
C LYS A 158 6.81 -4.40 -11.74
N LEU A 159 7.41 -3.67 -12.67
CA LEU A 159 8.21 -4.24 -13.74
C LEU A 159 9.63 -3.72 -13.62
N HIS A 160 10.59 -4.62 -13.50
CA HIS A 160 12.02 -4.34 -13.49
C HIS A 160 12.64 -4.89 -14.75
N VAL A 161 13.32 -4.05 -15.52
CA VAL A 161 13.93 -4.47 -16.80
C VAL A 161 15.40 -4.11 -16.77
N PRO A 162 16.31 -5.09 -16.89
CA PRO A 162 17.73 -4.84 -17.08
C PRO A 162 17.98 -3.98 -18.32
N LEU A 163 18.99 -3.15 -18.25
CA LEU A 163 19.47 -2.34 -19.37
C LEU A 163 20.77 -2.95 -19.91
N ALA A 164 20.90 -3.06 -21.23
CA ALA A 164 22.14 -3.48 -21.86
C ALA A 164 23.26 -2.46 -21.66
N THR A 165 22.89 -1.17 -21.55
CA THR A 165 23.81 -0.07 -21.22
C THR A 165 23.25 0.76 -20.08
N PRO A 166 24.08 1.20 -19.08
CA PRO A 166 23.63 2.09 -18.03
C PRO A 166 23.13 3.42 -18.61
N ALA A 167 22.03 3.92 -18.03
CA ALA A 167 21.44 5.20 -18.43
C ALA A 167 21.47 6.19 -17.24
N PRO A 168 21.54 7.52 -17.47
CA PRO A 168 21.47 8.50 -16.41
C PRO A 168 20.21 8.35 -15.55
N THR A 169 20.26 8.81 -14.30
CA THR A 169 19.08 8.83 -13.43
C THR A 169 17.99 9.71 -14.01
N SER A 170 16.79 9.17 -14.04
CA SER A 170 15.62 9.81 -14.61
C SER A 170 14.35 9.22 -14.03
N ALA A 171 13.25 9.98 -14.08
CA ALA A 171 11.92 9.49 -13.78
C ALA A 171 10.93 10.07 -14.78
N VAL A 172 10.07 9.22 -15.34
CA VAL A 172 9.08 9.59 -16.35
C VAL A 172 7.74 8.95 -15.99
N LEU A 173 6.66 9.74 -16.12
CA LEU A 173 5.29 9.30 -15.91
C LEU A 173 4.58 9.16 -17.25
N ASP A 174 4.01 7.98 -17.53
CA ASP A 174 3.00 7.80 -18.58
C ASP A 174 1.63 8.10 -17.99
N VAL A 175 1.09 9.28 -18.34
CA VAL A 175 -0.20 9.74 -17.84
C VAL A 175 -1.35 8.91 -18.40
N SER A 176 -1.26 8.48 -19.66
CA SER A 176 -2.34 7.76 -20.33
C SER A 176 -2.45 6.30 -19.91
N ARG A 177 -1.31 5.63 -19.68
CA ARG A 177 -1.25 4.22 -19.27
C ARG A 177 -1.12 4.04 -17.76
N ARG A 178 -1.03 5.14 -16.99
CA ARG A 178 -0.98 5.14 -15.52
C ARG A 178 0.19 4.31 -14.95
N PHE A 179 1.39 4.50 -15.47
CA PHE A 179 2.59 3.97 -14.85
C PHE A 179 3.73 4.99 -14.86
N TRP A 180 4.64 4.87 -13.95
CA TRP A 180 5.90 5.62 -13.99
C TRP A 180 7.09 4.69 -14.05
N CYS A 181 8.18 5.17 -14.60
CA CYS A 181 9.43 4.44 -14.62
C CYS A 181 10.60 5.34 -14.20
N TRP A 182 11.63 4.71 -13.66
CA TRP A 182 12.82 5.43 -13.24
C TRP A 182 14.06 4.56 -13.32
N THR A 183 15.22 5.22 -13.50
CA THR A 183 16.55 4.67 -13.29
C THR A 183 17.10 5.23 -11.99
N ALA A 184 17.90 4.47 -11.25
CA ALA A 184 18.36 4.82 -9.93
C ALA A 184 19.84 4.54 -9.74
N THR A 185 20.46 5.17 -8.71
CA THR A 185 21.79 4.83 -8.23
C THR A 185 21.72 3.89 -7.05
N ASP A 186 22.78 3.12 -6.82
CA ASP A 186 23.00 2.39 -5.58
C ASP A 186 23.51 3.29 -4.44
N ALA A 187 23.85 2.69 -3.30
CA ALA A 187 24.36 3.40 -2.14
C ALA A 187 25.74 4.08 -2.37
N SER A 188 26.48 3.64 -3.39
CA SER A 188 27.76 4.27 -3.80
C SER A 188 27.58 5.46 -4.77
N GLY A 189 26.34 5.72 -5.21
CA GLY A 189 26.02 6.70 -6.23
C GLY A 189 26.20 6.20 -7.67
N GLN A 190 26.51 4.92 -7.86
CA GLN A 190 26.65 4.34 -9.17
C GLN A 190 25.28 4.01 -9.79
N VAL A 191 25.07 4.44 -11.03
CA VAL A 191 23.81 4.13 -11.75
C VAL A 191 23.69 2.64 -11.97
N GLN A 192 22.55 2.10 -11.60
CA GLN A 192 22.22 0.69 -11.79
C GLN A 192 21.71 0.45 -13.22
N PRO A 193 22.16 -0.63 -13.90
CA PRO A 193 21.71 -0.95 -15.26
C PRO A 193 20.30 -1.60 -15.23
N VAL A 194 19.35 -0.94 -14.61
CA VAL A 194 17.96 -1.41 -14.50
C VAL A 194 17.02 -0.21 -14.57
N VAL A 195 15.97 -0.31 -15.36
CA VAL A 195 14.82 0.56 -15.25
C VAL A 195 13.75 -0.12 -14.38
N HIS A 196 13.27 0.59 -13.41
CA HIS A 196 12.16 0.20 -12.56
C HIS A 196 10.89 0.85 -13.09
N SER A 197 9.78 0.12 -13.04
CA SER A 197 8.48 0.65 -13.41
C SER A 197 7.45 0.25 -12.36
N PHE A 198 6.48 1.13 -12.12
CA PHE A 198 5.41 0.92 -11.14
C PHE A 198 4.09 1.41 -11.71
N SER A 199 3.07 0.57 -11.60
CA SER A 199 1.69 0.89 -11.92
C SER A 199 0.79 0.53 -10.75
N GLY A 200 -0.27 1.28 -10.59
CA GLY A 200 -1.30 1.05 -9.59
C GLY A 200 -2.69 1.28 -10.18
N SER A 201 -3.70 0.75 -9.50
CA SER A 201 -5.10 0.64 -9.88
C SER A 201 -5.43 -0.53 -10.83
N SER A 202 -6.56 -1.20 -10.57
CA SER A 202 -7.02 -2.30 -11.41
C SER A 202 -7.16 -1.92 -12.88
N PRO A 203 -7.76 -0.77 -13.26
CA PRO A 203 -7.87 -0.39 -14.67
C PRO A 203 -6.52 -0.20 -15.37
N ALA A 204 -5.50 0.30 -14.67
CA ALA A 204 -4.16 0.44 -15.24
C ALA A 204 -3.47 -0.91 -15.43
N LEU A 205 -3.58 -1.80 -14.44
CA LEU A 205 -3.01 -3.15 -14.51
C LEU A 205 -3.67 -3.99 -15.62
N ASP A 206 -4.98 -3.86 -15.79
CA ASP A 206 -5.74 -4.49 -16.89
C ASP A 206 -5.28 -3.95 -18.25
N GLY A 207 -5.11 -2.63 -18.39
CA GLY A 207 -4.59 -2.00 -19.60
C GLY A 207 -3.18 -2.43 -19.96
N LEU A 208 -2.35 -2.71 -18.96
CA LEU A 208 -0.99 -3.25 -19.10
C LEU A 208 -0.94 -4.79 -19.19
N LYS A 209 -2.10 -5.45 -19.10
CA LYS A 209 -2.27 -6.91 -19.14
C LYS A 209 -1.38 -7.68 -18.16
N VAL A 210 -1.21 -7.14 -16.97
CA VAL A 210 -0.29 -7.66 -15.95
C VAL A 210 -0.53 -9.14 -15.63
N THR A 211 -1.78 -9.61 -15.68
CA THR A 211 -2.16 -11.00 -15.39
C THR A 211 -1.70 -12.00 -16.48
N THR A 212 -1.36 -11.52 -17.69
CA THR A 212 -0.91 -12.38 -18.81
C THR A 212 0.59 -12.36 -19.00
N GLY A 213 1.29 -11.42 -18.39
CA GLY A 213 2.74 -11.31 -18.48
C GLY A 213 3.24 -9.88 -18.69
N PRO A 214 4.53 -9.67 -18.87
CA PRO A 214 5.13 -8.34 -18.96
C PRO A 214 5.08 -7.69 -20.35
N GLU A 215 4.62 -8.40 -21.39
CA GLU A 215 4.82 -8.05 -22.79
C GLU A 215 4.20 -6.68 -23.15
N GLU A 216 2.93 -6.45 -22.77
CA GLU A 216 2.22 -5.21 -23.04
C GLU A 216 2.90 -4.02 -22.31
N TRP A 217 3.31 -4.23 -21.07
CA TRP A 217 4.01 -3.20 -20.31
C TRP A 217 5.41 -2.93 -20.87
N LEU A 218 6.12 -3.95 -21.36
CA LEU A 218 7.39 -3.78 -22.03
C LEU A 218 7.24 -2.95 -23.32
N GLU A 219 6.19 -3.17 -24.10
CA GLU A 219 5.89 -2.35 -25.28
C GLU A 219 5.60 -0.91 -24.91
N ALA A 220 4.77 -0.69 -23.89
CA ALA A 220 4.47 0.64 -23.36
C ALA A 220 5.75 1.34 -22.85
N LEU A 221 6.62 0.61 -22.15
CA LEU A 221 7.88 1.14 -21.64
C LEU A 221 8.85 1.49 -22.78
N ARG A 222 8.97 0.67 -23.83
CA ARG A 222 9.77 1.00 -25.02
C ARG A 222 9.26 2.25 -25.72
N ALA A 223 7.95 2.40 -25.85
CA ALA A 223 7.35 3.60 -26.45
C ALA A 223 7.59 4.87 -25.63
N LEU A 224 7.54 4.77 -24.30
CA LEU A 224 7.77 5.88 -23.38
C LEU A 224 9.26 6.25 -23.28
N ARG A 225 10.15 5.24 -23.34
CA ARG A 225 11.59 5.39 -23.13
C ARG A 225 12.41 4.77 -24.30
N PRO A 226 12.29 5.35 -25.51
CA PRO A 226 13.04 4.89 -26.67
C PRO A 226 14.56 5.12 -26.55
N ASP A 227 14.98 5.91 -25.55
CA ASP A 227 16.36 6.18 -25.18
C ASP A 227 17.02 5.05 -24.38
N LEU A 228 16.25 4.07 -23.88
CA LEU A 228 16.76 2.96 -23.08
C LEU A 228 16.93 1.68 -23.90
N ASP A 229 18.05 1.00 -23.72
CA ASP A 229 18.35 -0.29 -24.33
C ASP A 229 17.85 -1.43 -23.39
N LEU A 230 16.59 -1.80 -23.57
CA LEU A 230 15.89 -2.74 -22.69
C LEU A 230 16.24 -4.18 -22.99
N ASN A 231 16.78 -4.92 -22.03
CA ASN A 231 16.93 -6.36 -22.08
C ASN A 231 15.65 -7.05 -21.57
N ALA A 232 14.72 -7.33 -22.49
CA ALA A 232 13.42 -7.90 -22.15
C ALA A 232 13.48 -9.33 -21.59
N GLU A 233 14.49 -10.13 -21.95
CA GLU A 233 14.64 -11.49 -21.44
C GLU A 233 14.89 -11.55 -19.93
N GLY A 234 15.49 -10.49 -19.37
CA GLY A 234 15.71 -10.35 -17.94
C GLY A 234 14.59 -9.61 -17.18
N ALA A 235 13.46 -9.33 -17.83
CA ALA A 235 12.37 -8.61 -17.21
C ALA A 235 11.74 -9.41 -16.05
N LEU A 236 11.50 -8.73 -14.93
CA LEU A 236 10.83 -9.28 -13.75
C LEU A 236 9.55 -8.49 -13.49
N LEU A 237 8.41 -9.13 -13.68
CA LEU A 237 7.10 -8.64 -13.29
C LEU A 237 6.75 -9.19 -11.91
N SER A 238 6.29 -8.34 -11.00
CA SER A 238 5.81 -8.76 -9.69
C SER A 238 4.51 -8.06 -9.32
N THR A 239 3.57 -8.83 -8.78
CA THR A 239 2.29 -8.40 -8.23
C THR A 239 2.02 -9.14 -6.93
N TRP A 240 1.02 -8.69 -6.17
CA TRP A 240 0.58 -9.33 -4.94
C TRP A 240 -0.86 -9.86 -5.02
N ASP A 241 -1.55 -9.60 -6.14
CA ASP A 241 -2.97 -9.93 -6.30
C ASP A 241 -3.22 -11.43 -6.36
N ASP A 242 -2.25 -12.20 -6.86
CA ASP A 242 -2.25 -13.65 -6.95
C ASP A 242 -1.57 -14.35 -5.76
N ASP A 243 -0.98 -13.60 -4.84
CA ASP A 243 -0.46 -14.16 -3.59
C ASP A 243 -1.61 -14.47 -2.62
N PRO A 244 -1.81 -15.74 -2.22
CA PRO A 244 -2.95 -16.14 -1.39
C PRO A 244 -2.91 -15.54 0.02
N TRP A 245 -1.78 -15.00 0.47
CA TRP A 245 -1.61 -14.40 1.80
C TRP A 245 -1.63 -12.88 1.79
N ALA A 246 -1.54 -12.24 0.62
CA ALA A 246 -1.63 -10.80 0.46
C ALA A 246 -2.93 -10.38 -0.22
N THR A 247 -3.18 -10.82 -1.45
CA THR A 247 -4.36 -10.55 -2.29
C THR A 247 -4.59 -9.09 -2.69
N PHE A 248 -3.75 -8.17 -2.25
CA PHE A 248 -3.77 -6.74 -2.59
C PHE A 248 -2.40 -6.12 -2.28
N ALA A 249 -2.18 -4.86 -2.66
CA ALA A 249 -0.92 -4.18 -2.40
C ALA A 249 -0.89 -3.49 -1.02
N TYR A 250 -1.80 -2.53 -0.78
CA TYR A 250 -1.93 -1.79 0.47
C TYR A 250 -3.26 -1.03 0.51
N SER A 251 -3.62 -0.54 1.70
CA SER A 251 -4.86 0.20 1.92
C SER A 251 -4.76 1.66 1.48
N GLY A 252 -5.88 2.23 1.07
CA GLY A 252 -5.99 3.64 0.68
C GLY A 252 -7.23 4.33 1.24
N LEU A 253 -7.23 5.66 1.18
CA LEU A 253 -8.37 6.49 1.57
C LEU A 253 -9.41 6.50 0.44
N GLY A 254 -10.47 5.74 0.60
CA GLY A 254 -11.61 5.74 -0.30
C GLY A 254 -12.48 7.01 -0.18
N ALA A 255 -13.29 7.29 -1.20
CA ALA A 255 -14.25 8.39 -1.16
C ALA A 255 -15.25 8.28 0.02
N ALA A 256 -15.54 7.07 0.47
CA ALA A 256 -16.38 6.80 1.62
C ALA A 256 -15.66 6.85 2.96
N SER A 257 -14.32 6.97 2.98
CA SER A 257 -13.53 7.00 4.23
C SER A 257 -13.89 8.20 5.09
N ARG A 258 -13.85 7.99 6.39
CA ARG A 258 -14.18 8.99 7.41
C ARG A 258 -13.01 9.21 8.35
N PRO A 259 -12.83 10.43 8.88
CA PRO A 259 -11.86 10.66 9.94
C PRO A 259 -12.09 9.69 11.12
N GLY A 260 -11.04 9.01 11.57
CA GLY A 260 -11.11 8.05 12.68
C GLY A 260 -11.45 6.61 12.26
N ASP A 261 -11.68 6.31 10.99
CA ASP A 261 -11.89 4.92 10.52
C ASP A 261 -10.71 4.01 10.88
N ASP A 262 -9.48 4.50 10.78
CA ASP A 262 -8.26 3.80 11.19
C ASP A 262 -8.28 3.42 12.68
N GLN A 263 -8.73 4.36 13.54
CA GLN A 263 -8.85 4.13 14.98
C GLN A 263 -9.97 3.13 15.29
N ILE A 264 -11.09 3.22 14.58
CA ILE A 264 -12.19 2.25 14.71
C ILE A 264 -11.71 0.84 14.31
N ILE A 265 -11.02 0.71 13.17
CA ILE A 265 -10.48 -0.57 12.71
C ILE A 265 -9.45 -1.12 13.70
N GLY A 266 -8.57 -0.25 14.21
CA GLY A 266 -7.51 -0.62 15.15
C GLY A 266 -7.97 -0.87 16.59
N ALA A 267 -9.24 -0.59 16.93
CA ALA A 267 -9.72 -0.78 18.29
C ALA A 267 -9.68 -2.26 18.71
N PRO A 268 -9.24 -2.59 19.93
CA PRO A 268 -9.22 -3.96 20.42
C PRO A 268 -10.62 -4.59 20.51
N ILE A 269 -10.69 -5.90 20.31
CA ILE A 269 -11.88 -6.73 20.50
C ILE A 269 -11.61 -7.65 21.69
N GLY A 270 -11.86 -7.17 22.90
CA GLY A 270 -11.42 -7.86 24.10
C GLY A 270 -9.90 -8.03 24.12
N ARG A 271 -9.42 -9.28 24.11
CA ARG A 271 -7.99 -9.63 24.12
C ARG A 271 -7.39 -9.78 22.69
N VAL A 272 -8.14 -9.39 21.67
CA VAL A 272 -7.68 -9.40 20.28
C VAL A 272 -7.34 -7.98 19.87
N HIS A 273 -6.06 -7.72 19.57
CA HIS A 273 -5.55 -6.44 19.11
C HIS A 273 -5.31 -6.48 17.60
N ILE A 274 -5.59 -5.38 16.90
CA ILE A 274 -5.45 -5.32 15.44
C ILE A 274 -4.29 -4.39 15.11
N ALA A 275 -3.32 -4.87 14.34
CA ALA A 275 -2.22 -4.10 13.79
C ALA A 275 -2.15 -4.25 12.27
N GLY A 276 -1.53 -3.30 11.61
CA GLY A 276 -1.39 -3.24 10.17
C GLY A 276 -1.38 -1.79 9.70
N GLU A 277 -0.86 -1.52 8.51
CA GLU A 277 -0.80 -0.17 7.94
C GLU A 277 -2.19 0.49 7.83
N HIS A 278 -3.24 -0.32 7.65
CA HIS A 278 -4.65 0.09 7.56
C HIS A 278 -5.21 0.66 8.88
N THR A 279 -4.48 0.57 9.99
CA THR A 279 -4.84 1.14 11.31
C THR A 279 -3.95 2.31 11.71
N ALA A 280 -3.20 2.90 10.77
CA ALA A 280 -2.12 3.83 11.06
C ALA A 280 -2.39 5.28 10.62
N GLY A 281 -3.62 5.64 10.27
CA GLY A 281 -4.03 6.99 9.92
C GLY A 281 -3.23 7.60 8.78
N GLU A 282 -2.53 8.70 9.05
CA GLU A 282 -1.68 9.38 8.06
C GLU A 282 -0.53 8.52 7.50
N TRP A 283 -0.21 7.40 8.15
CA TRP A 283 0.81 6.44 7.74
C TRP A 283 0.22 5.21 7.03
N SER A 284 -1.08 5.23 6.69
CA SER A 284 -1.74 4.15 5.95
C SER A 284 -1.05 3.89 4.61
N GLY A 285 -0.97 2.62 4.20
CA GLY A 285 -0.27 2.21 2.99
C GLY A 285 1.27 2.19 3.10
N LEU A 286 1.86 2.55 4.25
CA LEU A 286 3.30 2.68 4.44
C LEU A 286 3.86 1.66 5.43
N MET A 287 5.12 1.25 5.22
CA MET A 287 5.87 0.40 6.15
C MET A 287 6.00 1.04 7.55
N GLU A 288 6.16 2.36 7.62
CA GLU A 288 6.17 3.11 8.88
C GLU A 288 4.85 2.93 9.64
N GLY A 289 3.72 2.96 8.93
CA GLY A 289 2.40 2.72 9.54
C GLY A 289 2.28 1.32 10.11
N ALA A 290 2.77 0.31 9.40
CA ALA A 290 2.80 -1.06 9.90
C ALA A 290 3.61 -1.18 11.20
N LEU A 291 4.79 -0.56 11.27
CA LEU A 291 5.63 -0.55 12.48
C LEU A 291 4.96 0.18 13.65
N ARG A 292 4.41 1.36 13.41
CA ARG A 292 3.69 2.15 14.45
C ARG A 292 2.48 1.42 14.99
N SER A 293 1.71 0.78 14.12
CA SER A 293 0.55 -0.01 14.54
C SER A 293 0.94 -1.21 15.40
N GLY A 294 2.06 -1.87 15.07
CA GLY A 294 2.61 -2.95 15.88
C GLY A 294 3.05 -2.50 17.27
N LEU A 295 3.72 -1.34 17.38
CA LEU A 295 4.09 -0.75 18.68
C LEU A 295 2.86 -0.40 19.49
N ARG A 296 1.85 0.25 18.90
CA ARG A 296 0.58 0.56 19.57
C ARG A 296 -0.09 -0.71 20.10
N ALA A 297 -0.22 -1.75 19.28
CA ALA A 297 -0.84 -3.00 19.69
C ALA A 297 -0.07 -3.69 20.85
N ALA A 298 1.26 -3.61 20.84
CA ALA A 298 2.09 -4.13 21.92
C ALA A 298 1.87 -3.35 23.24
N GLU A 299 1.75 -2.01 23.18
CA GLU A 299 1.44 -1.17 24.33
C GLU A 299 0.03 -1.47 24.88
N GLU A 300 -0.95 -1.70 24.01
CA GLU A 300 -2.31 -2.09 24.39
C GLU A 300 -2.34 -3.43 25.13
N VAL A 301 -1.61 -4.44 24.63
CA VAL A 301 -1.47 -5.74 25.31
C VAL A 301 -0.84 -5.56 26.68
N HIS A 302 0.25 -4.79 26.77
CA HIS A 302 0.95 -4.57 28.04
C HIS A 302 0.13 -3.77 29.07
N ALA A 303 -0.82 -2.97 28.64
CA ALA A 303 -1.71 -2.22 29.52
C ALA A 303 -2.90 -3.05 30.06
N GLN A 304 -3.11 -4.28 29.54
CA GLN A 304 -4.12 -5.22 30.01
C GLN A 304 -3.62 -6.14 31.13
N ASP A 305 -2.30 -6.25 31.30
CA ASP A 305 -1.62 -6.98 32.37
C ASP A 305 -1.57 -6.14 33.67
#